data_567b974f9540f8dca001f358c18b4eab
#
_entry.id   567b974f9540f8dca001f358c18b4eab
#
_cell.length_a   1.000
_cell.length_b   1.000
_cell.length_c   1.000
_cell.angle_alpha   90.00
_cell.angle_beta   90.00
_cell.angle_gamma   90.00
#
_symmetry.space_group_name_H-M   'P 1'
#
loop_
_entity.id
_entity.type
_entity.pdbx_description
1 polymer ?
#
loop_
_entity_poly.entity_id
_entity_poly.type
_entity_poly.pdbx_seq_one_letter_code
_entity_poly.pdbx_strand_id
1 'polypeptide(L)'
;MRHRYLLLFITATIVLSCKKEKQTIDSPSPLPQPPTVLIKDVEIAHLPSPFYHFEYNASGKVTFVSYASDLLRYDVSYNGDKISEMRNNILVNKDRLQYFYDNAGRVNAITYADSTGLVYTRINLTYDGPKLIKLEREIKMGAAFIVDKIITMTYYADGNLLDITVHRPAIAGQNESTVNDRYEQYDNKINAQGFSLLHDEFFDHFVFLPAVQLQKNNPGRETRTGDGTNYKVDYTYTYDDRGAPLARSGDFVYTSGPDTGQHFQLSSTYTYYP
;
A
#
# COMPACT_ATOMS: atom_id res chain seq x y z
N MET A 1 -88.39 -26.96 -44.85
CA MET A 1 -87.13 -26.56 -45.49
C MET A 1 -86.54 -25.40 -44.70
N ARG A 2 -85.46 -25.62 -44.06
CA ARG A 2 -84.90 -24.70 -43.04
C ARG A 2 -83.69 -24.01 -43.63
N HIS A 3 -83.73 -22.69 -43.70
CA HIS A 3 -82.62 -21.86 -44.06
C HIS A 3 -81.80 -21.58 -42.79
N ARG A 4 -80.51 -21.90 -42.79
CA ARG A 4 -79.55 -21.54 -41.77
C ARG A 4 -78.74 -20.38 -42.28
N TYR A 5 -78.88 -19.24 -41.62
CA TYR A 5 -77.98 -18.09 -41.79
C TYR A 5 -76.74 -18.26 -41.01
N LEU A 6 -75.61 -18.18 -41.66
CA LEU A 6 -74.27 -18.24 -41.05
C LEU A 6 -73.81 -16.78 -40.81
N LEU A 7 -73.75 -16.38 -39.54
CA LEU A 7 -73.19 -15.11 -39.10
C LEU A 7 -71.67 -15.19 -39.01
N LEU A 8 -70.99 -14.42 -39.85
CA LEU A 8 -69.53 -14.27 -39.75
C LEU A 8 -69.24 -13.13 -38.77
N PHE A 9 -68.63 -13.49 -37.63
CA PHE A 9 -68.06 -12.50 -36.71
C PHE A 9 -66.63 -12.17 -37.16
N ILE A 10 -66.40 -10.93 -37.60
CA ILE A 10 -65.07 -10.38 -37.85
C ILE A 10 -64.55 -9.77 -36.51
N THR A 11 -63.69 -10.42 -35.85
CA THR A 11 -62.95 -9.88 -34.69
C THR A 11 -61.77 -9.07 -35.18
N ALA A 12 -61.86 -7.75 -35.07
CA ALA A 12 -60.74 -6.83 -35.30
C ALA A 12 -59.82 -6.85 -34.10
N THR A 13 -58.65 -7.48 -34.22
CA THR A 13 -57.56 -7.42 -33.21
C THR A 13 -56.82 -6.10 -33.39
N ILE A 14 -57.04 -5.17 -32.46
CA ILE A 14 -56.27 -3.94 -32.32
C ILE A 14 -54.91 -4.32 -31.67
N VAL A 15 -53.82 -4.36 -32.46
CA VAL A 15 -52.46 -4.52 -31.96
C VAL A 15 -52.00 -3.19 -31.39
N LEU A 16 -52.10 -2.99 -30.08
CA LEU A 16 -51.46 -1.90 -29.37
C LEU A 16 -49.96 -2.17 -29.31
N SER A 17 -49.24 -1.55 -30.26
CA SER A 17 -47.76 -1.53 -30.22
C SER A 17 -47.31 -0.55 -29.12
N CYS A 18 -47.06 -1.07 -27.92
CA CYS A 18 -46.30 -0.34 -26.90
C CYS A 18 -44.86 -0.19 -27.38
N LYS A 19 -44.49 0.99 -27.89
CA LYS A 19 -43.09 1.39 -27.99
C LYS A 19 -42.51 1.47 -26.58
N LYS A 20 -41.70 0.47 -26.20
CA LYS A 20 -40.86 0.52 -25.00
C LYS A 20 -39.79 1.57 -25.26
N GLU A 21 -39.96 2.78 -24.75
CA GLU A 21 -38.86 3.74 -24.62
C GLU A 21 -37.78 3.07 -23.82
N LYS A 22 -36.63 2.85 -24.47
CA LYS A 22 -35.39 2.51 -23.73
C LYS A 22 -35.06 3.73 -22.87
N GLN A 23 -35.42 3.68 -21.59
CA GLN A 23 -34.76 4.52 -20.60
C GLN A 23 -33.26 4.17 -20.67
N THR A 24 -32.48 5.05 -21.28
CA THR A 24 -31.05 5.13 -21.05
C THR A 24 -30.90 5.42 -19.56
N ILE A 25 -30.54 4.38 -18.79
CA ILE A 25 -30.05 4.58 -17.44
C ILE A 25 -28.72 5.32 -17.63
N ASP A 26 -28.77 6.64 -17.48
CA ASP A 26 -27.56 7.44 -17.39
C ASP A 26 -26.72 6.80 -16.26
N SER A 27 -25.62 6.21 -16.64
CA SER A 27 -24.64 5.74 -15.64
C SER A 27 -24.34 6.94 -14.75
N PRO A 28 -24.44 6.80 -13.42
CA PRO A 28 -24.12 7.90 -12.53
C PRO A 28 -22.73 8.41 -12.91
N SER A 29 -22.61 9.72 -13.13
CA SER A 29 -21.32 10.36 -13.35
C SER A 29 -20.34 9.85 -12.29
N PRO A 30 -19.12 9.44 -12.67
CA PRO A 30 -18.13 9.05 -11.70
C PRO A 30 -18.03 10.15 -10.65
N LEU A 31 -18.16 9.78 -9.38
CA LEU A 31 -17.91 10.74 -8.28
C LEU A 31 -16.55 11.38 -8.54
N PRO A 32 -16.40 12.69 -8.32
CA PRO A 32 -15.10 13.35 -8.46
C PRO A 32 -14.08 12.56 -7.65
N GLN A 33 -13.08 12.02 -8.31
CA GLN A 33 -11.96 11.40 -7.60
C GLN A 33 -11.28 12.51 -6.78
N PRO A 34 -10.95 12.25 -5.51
CA PRO A 34 -10.17 13.20 -4.74
C PRO A 34 -8.90 13.54 -5.52
N PRO A 35 -8.44 14.81 -5.47
CA PRO A 35 -7.25 15.21 -6.18
C PRO A 35 -6.09 14.29 -5.81
N THR A 36 -5.40 13.77 -6.82
CA THR A 36 -4.23 12.93 -6.60
C THR A 36 -3.14 13.81 -6.02
N VAL A 37 -2.79 13.56 -4.77
CA VAL A 37 -1.71 14.26 -4.08
C VAL A 37 -0.43 13.48 -4.30
N LEU A 38 0.54 14.10 -5.02
CA LEU A 38 1.83 13.48 -5.30
C LEU A 38 2.84 13.93 -4.24
N ILE A 39 3.15 13.05 -3.30
CA ILE A 39 4.15 13.31 -2.27
C ILE A 39 5.52 13.47 -2.93
N LYS A 40 6.26 14.53 -2.54
CA LYS A 40 7.59 14.81 -3.05
C LYS A 40 8.66 14.38 -2.06
N ASP A 41 8.63 14.95 -0.87
CA ASP A 41 9.60 14.66 0.18
C ASP A 41 8.91 14.32 1.49
N VAL A 42 9.52 13.42 2.24
CA VAL A 42 9.23 13.16 3.64
C VAL A 42 10.50 13.45 4.43
N GLU A 43 10.42 14.40 5.35
CA GLU A 43 11.48 14.65 6.31
C GLU A 43 11.10 14.05 7.66
N ILE A 44 12.05 13.44 8.34
CA ILE A 44 11.89 12.89 9.68
C ILE A 44 12.94 13.53 10.56
N ALA A 45 12.52 14.15 11.67
CA ALA A 45 13.43 14.82 12.58
C ALA A 45 14.54 13.88 13.07
N HIS A 46 15.76 14.39 13.13
CA HIS A 46 16.97 13.69 13.54
C HIS A 46 17.45 12.55 12.63
N LEU A 47 16.81 12.39 11.45
CA LEU A 47 17.26 11.46 10.41
C LEU A 47 17.82 12.24 9.19
N PRO A 48 18.60 11.59 8.31
CA PRO A 48 19.06 12.24 7.08
C PRO A 48 17.87 12.78 6.26
N SER A 49 18.01 14.01 5.72
CA SER A 49 16.91 14.73 5.08
C SER A 49 17.20 15.00 3.59
N PRO A 50 16.23 14.82 2.67
CA PRO A 50 14.93 14.19 2.94
C PRO A 50 15.11 12.71 3.30
N PHE A 51 14.23 12.19 4.17
CA PHE A 51 14.30 10.77 4.51
C PHE A 51 13.78 9.90 3.36
N TYR A 52 12.66 10.33 2.70
CA TYR A 52 12.23 9.81 1.40
C TYR A 52 12.08 10.95 0.40
N HIS A 53 12.46 10.67 -0.84
CA HIS A 53 12.21 11.53 -1.99
C HIS A 53 11.61 10.72 -3.14
N PHE A 54 10.62 11.30 -3.84
CA PHE A 54 9.92 10.66 -4.95
C PHE A 54 9.90 11.57 -6.16
N GLU A 55 10.11 11.01 -7.36
CA GLU A 55 9.89 11.69 -8.63
C GLU A 55 8.83 10.95 -9.44
N TYR A 56 8.13 11.68 -10.29
CA TYR A 56 7.01 11.16 -11.08
C TYR A 56 7.16 11.53 -12.55
N ASN A 57 6.62 10.68 -13.43
CA ASN A 57 6.42 11.05 -14.81
C ASN A 57 5.13 11.88 -15.00
N ALA A 58 4.89 12.34 -16.23
CA ALA A 58 3.72 13.15 -16.57
C ALA A 58 2.36 12.45 -16.32
N SER A 59 2.34 11.12 -16.16
CA SER A 59 1.14 10.34 -15.82
C SER A 59 0.99 10.07 -14.32
N GLY A 60 1.82 10.69 -13.46
CA GLY A 60 1.77 10.54 -12.02
C GLY A 60 2.32 9.21 -11.49
N LYS A 61 3.09 8.46 -12.29
CA LYS A 61 3.75 7.24 -11.85
C LYS A 61 5.12 7.57 -11.28
N VAL A 62 5.48 6.97 -10.14
CA VAL A 62 6.79 7.14 -9.51
C VAL A 62 7.89 6.60 -10.44
N THR A 63 8.86 7.41 -10.78
CA THR A 63 10.02 7.04 -11.62
C THR A 63 11.31 6.93 -10.85
N PHE A 64 11.34 7.52 -9.66
CA PHE A 64 12.50 7.52 -8.80
C PHE A 64 12.07 7.54 -7.33
N VAL A 65 12.77 6.79 -6.50
CA VAL A 65 12.62 6.80 -5.04
C VAL A 65 14.02 6.81 -4.42
N SER A 66 14.27 7.74 -3.51
CA SER A 66 15.44 7.67 -2.66
C SER A 66 15.08 7.61 -1.18
N TYR A 67 16.04 7.17 -0.38
CA TYR A 67 15.91 6.90 1.04
C TYR A 67 17.13 7.41 1.79
N ALA A 68 16.89 7.95 3.00
CA ALA A 68 17.92 8.43 3.92
C ALA A 68 18.93 9.36 3.25
N SER A 69 18.44 10.43 2.59
CA SER A 69 19.27 11.42 1.87
C SER A 69 20.18 10.75 0.83
N ASP A 70 19.58 9.94 -0.04
CA ASP A 70 20.23 9.24 -1.15
C ASP A 70 21.18 8.07 -0.73
N LEU A 71 21.10 7.57 0.52
CA LEU A 71 21.81 6.35 0.91
C LEU A 71 21.42 5.16 0.03
N LEU A 72 20.15 5.05 -0.31
CA LEU A 72 19.63 4.16 -1.35
C LEU A 72 18.86 4.98 -2.38
N ARG A 73 19.07 4.66 -3.67
CA ARG A 73 18.49 5.38 -4.81
C ARG A 73 18.01 4.36 -5.82
N TYR A 74 16.72 4.40 -6.15
CA TYR A 74 16.10 3.44 -7.07
C TYR A 74 15.45 4.15 -8.25
N ASP A 75 15.90 3.80 -9.46
CA ASP A 75 15.18 4.10 -10.69
C ASP A 75 14.06 3.08 -10.88
N VAL A 76 12.84 3.53 -11.17
CA VAL A 76 11.64 2.69 -11.32
C VAL A 76 11.27 2.58 -12.78
N SER A 77 11.28 1.37 -13.31
CA SER A 77 10.94 1.05 -14.70
C SER A 77 9.59 0.35 -14.81
N TYR A 78 8.86 0.66 -15.88
CA TYR A 78 7.52 0.14 -16.14
C TYR A 78 7.47 -0.65 -17.45
N ASN A 79 6.58 -1.64 -17.48
CA ASN A 79 6.09 -2.28 -18.70
C ASN A 79 4.57 -2.01 -18.77
N GLY A 80 4.17 -1.06 -19.62
CA GLY A 80 2.82 -0.50 -19.61
C GLY A 80 2.52 0.22 -18.29
N ASP A 81 1.49 -0.24 -17.57
CA ASP A 81 1.10 0.32 -16.27
C ASP A 81 1.73 -0.38 -15.05
N LYS A 82 2.49 -1.44 -15.29
CA LYS A 82 3.06 -2.28 -14.23
C LYS A 82 4.54 -1.98 -14.05
N ILE A 83 5.00 -1.85 -12.80
CA ILE A 83 6.43 -1.81 -12.50
C ILE A 83 7.05 -3.14 -12.97
N SER A 84 8.13 -3.05 -13.72
CA SER A 84 8.92 -4.22 -14.12
C SER A 84 10.14 -4.40 -13.22
N GLU A 85 10.79 -3.30 -12.89
CA GLU A 85 12.05 -3.31 -12.13
C GLU A 85 12.21 -2.02 -11.32
N MET A 86 12.80 -2.13 -10.13
CA MET A 86 13.47 -1.02 -9.45
C MET A 86 14.96 -1.34 -9.40
N ARG A 87 15.79 -0.43 -9.84
CA ARG A 87 17.24 -0.62 -9.89
C ARG A 87 17.94 0.37 -8.99
N ASN A 88 18.72 -0.14 -8.05
CA ASN A 88 19.60 0.70 -7.26
C ASN A 88 20.68 1.32 -8.18
N ASN A 89 20.80 2.65 -8.17
CA ASN A 89 21.69 3.38 -9.08
C ASN A 89 22.93 3.99 -8.39
N ILE A 90 23.18 3.68 -7.11
CA ILE A 90 24.45 4.07 -6.48
C ILE A 90 25.62 3.25 -7.04
N LEU A 91 26.83 3.82 -7.01
CA LEU A 91 27.99 3.19 -7.64
C LEU A 91 28.36 1.82 -7.06
N VAL A 92 28.24 1.67 -5.75
CA VAL A 92 28.67 0.47 -5.02
C VAL A 92 27.59 -0.61 -4.93
N ASN A 93 26.35 -0.27 -5.15
CA ASN A 93 25.24 -1.19 -5.12
C ASN A 93 24.42 -1.07 -6.41
N LYS A 94 24.24 -2.17 -7.12
CA LYS A 94 23.49 -2.28 -8.36
C LYS A 94 22.35 -3.27 -8.24
N ASP A 95 21.86 -3.48 -7.03
CA ASP A 95 20.78 -4.41 -6.76
C ASP A 95 19.52 -4.06 -7.55
N ARG A 96 18.81 -5.08 -7.92
CA ARG A 96 17.58 -4.98 -8.71
C ARG A 96 16.45 -5.69 -8.02
N LEU A 97 15.29 -5.01 -7.96
CA LEU A 97 14.03 -5.58 -7.55
C LEU A 97 13.22 -5.86 -8.82
N GLN A 98 12.89 -7.10 -9.09
CA GLN A 98 12.05 -7.50 -10.22
C GLN A 98 10.66 -7.87 -9.73
N TYR A 99 9.63 -7.35 -10.40
CA TYR A 99 8.23 -7.45 -10.00
C TYR A 99 7.49 -8.47 -10.86
N PHE A 100 6.74 -9.36 -10.20
CA PHE A 100 5.91 -10.38 -10.82
C PHE A 100 4.45 -10.17 -10.42
N TYR A 101 3.52 -10.56 -11.30
CA TYR A 101 2.10 -10.24 -11.16
C TYR A 101 1.24 -11.48 -11.27
N ASP A 102 0.16 -11.52 -10.50
CA ASP A 102 -0.90 -12.51 -10.63
C ASP A 102 -1.83 -12.19 -11.83
N ASN A 103 -2.78 -13.09 -12.07
CA ASN A 103 -3.76 -12.94 -13.16
C ASN A 103 -4.71 -11.74 -12.95
N ALA A 104 -4.85 -11.23 -11.73
CA ALA A 104 -5.63 -10.03 -11.42
C ALA A 104 -4.80 -8.73 -11.59
N GLY A 105 -3.51 -8.85 -11.94
CA GLY A 105 -2.63 -7.72 -12.15
C GLY A 105 -2.04 -7.12 -10.87
N ARG A 106 -2.10 -7.85 -9.73
CA ARG A 106 -1.49 -7.45 -8.46
C ARG A 106 -0.08 -8.02 -8.36
N VAL A 107 0.85 -7.29 -7.75
CA VAL A 107 2.20 -7.81 -7.47
C VAL A 107 2.10 -9.00 -6.54
N ASN A 108 2.46 -10.20 -7.00
CA ASN A 108 2.44 -11.42 -6.18
C ASN A 108 3.82 -11.90 -5.75
N ALA A 109 4.88 -11.42 -6.40
CA ALA A 109 6.24 -11.68 -5.96
C ALA A 109 7.18 -10.53 -6.36
N ILE A 110 8.25 -10.37 -5.56
CA ILE A 110 9.38 -9.49 -5.85
C ILE A 110 10.65 -10.29 -5.59
N THR A 111 11.63 -10.23 -6.50
CA THR A 111 12.95 -10.82 -6.28
C THR A 111 14.00 -9.74 -6.21
N TYR A 112 14.94 -9.89 -5.29
CA TYR A 112 16.12 -9.04 -5.18
C TYR A 112 17.31 -9.79 -5.76
N ALA A 113 17.97 -9.17 -6.73
CA ALA A 113 19.14 -9.72 -7.38
C ALA A 113 20.29 -8.72 -7.28
N ASP A 114 21.50 -9.23 -7.10
CA ASP A 114 22.73 -8.43 -7.13
C ASP A 114 23.07 -7.95 -8.55
N SER A 115 24.20 -7.26 -8.70
CA SER A 115 24.68 -6.75 -9.98
C SER A 115 24.97 -7.84 -11.02
N THR A 116 25.20 -9.09 -10.58
CA THR A 116 25.44 -10.26 -11.46
C THR A 116 24.14 -10.92 -11.89
N GLY A 117 23.01 -10.57 -11.27
CA GLY A 117 21.71 -11.19 -11.48
C GLY A 117 21.44 -12.37 -10.55
N LEU A 118 22.30 -12.63 -9.58
CA LEU A 118 22.07 -13.67 -8.57
C LEU A 118 20.96 -13.22 -7.61
N VAL A 119 19.84 -13.93 -7.59
CA VAL A 119 18.74 -13.69 -6.65
C VAL A 119 19.16 -14.14 -5.25
N TYR A 120 19.07 -13.24 -4.27
CA TYR A 120 19.42 -13.52 -2.87
C TYR A 120 18.26 -13.33 -1.90
N THR A 121 17.20 -12.62 -2.30
CA THR A 121 15.97 -12.46 -1.52
C THR A 121 14.75 -12.61 -2.42
N ARG A 122 13.69 -13.20 -1.89
CA ARG A 122 12.37 -13.28 -2.53
C ARG A 122 11.32 -12.78 -1.55
N ILE A 123 10.32 -12.10 -2.07
CA ILE A 123 9.14 -11.67 -1.32
C ILE A 123 7.91 -12.18 -2.05
N ASN A 124 7.08 -12.94 -1.35
CA ASN A 124 5.80 -13.44 -1.82
C ASN A 124 4.67 -12.64 -1.17
N LEU A 125 3.69 -12.21 -1.96
CA LEU A 125 2.57 -11.38 -1.48
C LEU A 125 1.25 -12.11 -1.68
N THR A 126 0.40 -12.08 -0.65
CA THR A 126 -0.94 -12.68 -0.67
C THR A 126 -1.99 -11.61 -0.42
N TYR A 127 -3.10 -11.69 -1.16
CA TYR A 127 -4.18 -10.72 -1.10
C TYR A 127 -5.52 -11.39 -0.78
N ASP A 128 -6.37 -10.66 -0.06
CA ASP A 128 -7.81 -10.89 0.03
C ASP A 128 -8.53 -9.78 -0.72
N GLY A 129 -9.11 -10.09 -1.88
CA GLY A 129 -9.59 -9.08 -2.80
C GLY A 129 -8.48 -8.07 -3.16
N PRO A 130 -8.69 -6.75 -2.96
CA PRO A 130 -7.68 -5.73 -3.22
C PRO A 130 -6.69 -5.54 -2.06
N LYS A 131 -6.94 -6.13 -0.88
CA LYS A 131 -6.15 -5.90 0.34
C LYS A 131 -4.96 -6.84 0.40
N LEU A 132 -3.77 -6.30 0.62
CA LEU A 132 -2.58 -7.08 0.95
C LEU A 132 -2.72 -7.60 2.38
N ILE A 133 -2.74 -8.93 2.55
CA ILE A 133 -2.92 -9.56 3.86
C ILE A 133 -1.68 -10.27 4.38
N LYS A 134 -0.72 -10.59 3.50
CA LYS A 134 0.52 -11.27 3.89
C LYS A 134 1.65 -10.90 2.94
N LEU A 135 2.84 -10.72 3.54
CA LEU A 135 4.13 -10.67 2.87
C LEU A 135 5.02 -11.74 3.52
N GLU A 136 5.67 -12.58 2.73
CA GLU A 136 6.61 -13.59 3.19
C GLU A 136 7.94 -13.35 2.51
N ARG A 137 9.00 -13.13 3.30
CA ARG A 137 10.36 -12.93 2.81
C ARG A 137 11.17 -14.21 2.98
N GLU A 138 11.86 -14.58 1.91
CA GLU A 138 12.81 -15.67 1.87
C GLU A 138 14.20 -15.12 1.58
N ILE A 139 15.19 -15.53 2.34
CA ILE A 139 16.60 -15.21 2.08
C ILE A 139 17.35 -16.44 1.60
N LYS A 140 18.37 -16.24 0.79
CA LYS A 140 19.21 -17.33 0.27
C LYS A 140 20.24 -17.72 1.32
N MET A 141 20.16 -18.97 1.78
CA MET A 141 21.15 -19.60 2.67
C MET A 141 21.77 -20.82 1.98
N GLY A 142 23.00 -20.66 1.49
CA GLY A 142 23.65 -21.68 0.65
C GLY A 142 22.89 -21.89 -0.67
N ALA A 143 22.41 -23.10 -0.90
CA ALA A 143 21.65 -23.47 -2.11
C ALA A 143 20.12 -23.29 -1.97
N ALA A 144 19.61 -23.09 -0.75
CA ALA A 144 18.18 -22.99 -0.46
C ALA A 144 17.73 -21.56 -0.17
N PHE A 145 16.42 -21.32 -0.36
CA PHE A 145 15.73 -20.14 0.17
C PHE A 145 14.99 -20.55 1.45
N ILE A 146 15.11 -19.75 2.48
CA ILE A 146 14.54 -19.98 3.81
C ILE A 146 13.70 -18.75 4.17
N VAL A 147 12.49 -18.99 4.67
CA VAL A 147 11.63 -17.92 5.20
C VAL A 147 12.28 -17.34 6.45
N ASP A 148 12.60 -16.05 6.42
CA ASP A 148 13.20 -15.31 7.54
C ASP A 148 12.27 -14.28 8.15
N LYS A 149 11.18 -13.91 7.43
CA LYS A 149 10.20 -12.92 7.88
C LYS A 149 8.82 -13.18 7.28
N ILE A 150 7.79 -13.11 8.10
CA ILE A 150 6.39 -13.15 7.69
C ILE A 150 5.71 -11.90 8.28
N ILE A 151 5.11 -11.10 7.42
CA ILE A 151 4.30 -9.94 7.82
C ILE A 151 2.85 -10.24 7.46
N THR A 152 1.95 -10.17 8.45
CA THR A 152 0.50 -10.27 8.22
C THR A 152 -0.19 -8.97 8.55
N MET A 153 -1.26 -8.66 7.82
CA MET A 153 -2.00 -7.41 7.92
C MET A 153 -3.48 -7.70 8.09
N THR A 154 -4.11 -7.00 9.03
CA THR A 154 -5.55 -7.01 9.22
C THR A 154 -6.12 -5.61 9.06
N TYR A 155 -7.41 -5.50 8.79
CA TYR A 155 -8.03 -4.22 8.42
C TYR A 155 -9.36 -4.03 9.12
N TYR A 156 -9.68 -2.78 9.43
CA TYR A 156 -11.02 -2.36 9.77
C TYR A 156 -11.98 -2.52 8.58
N ALA A 157 -13.27 -2.49 8.86
CA ALA A 157 -14.31 -2.58 7.83
C ALA A 157 -14.27 -1.43 6.82
N ASP A 158 -13.81 -0.24 7.21
CA ASP A 158 -13.62 0.92 6.35
C ASP A 158 -12.41 0.81 5.42
N GLY A 159 -11.55 -0.20 5.64
CA GLY A 159 -10.37 -0.50 4.84
C GLY A 159 -9.08 0.14 5.34
N ASN A 160 -9.08 0.81 6.49
CA ASN A 160 -7.85 1.20 7.17
C ASN A 160 -7.17 -0.01 7.81
N LEU A 161 -5.85 0.03 7.88
CA LEU A 161 -5.04 -0.99 8.53
C LEU A 161 -5.38 -1.05 10.03
N LEU A 162 -5.58 -2.26 10.57
CA LEU A 162 -5.77 -2.48 12.00
C LEU A 162 -4.47 -2.92 12.66
N ASP A 163 -3.91 -4.02 12.18
CA ASP A 163 -2.67 -4.58 12.74
C ASP A 163 -1.68 -4.94 11.63
N ILE A 164 -0.40 -4.75 11.92
CA ILE A 164 0.73 -5.42 11.25
C ILE A 164 1.39 -6.33 12.27
N THR A 165 1.45 -7.62 12.00
CA THR A 165 2.22 -8.57 12.80
C THR A 165 3.44 -9.00 12.01
N VAL A 166 4.64 -8.79 12.56
CA VAL A 166 5.92 -9.23 12.00
C VAL A 166 6.39 -10.45 12.81
N HIS A 167 6.41 -11.59 12.16
CA HIS A 167 6.97 -12.83 12.72
C HIS A 167 8.29 -13.16 12.04
N ARG A 168 9.33 -13.36 12.83
CA ARG A 168 10.65 -13.82 12.39
C ARG A 168 10.85 -15.25 12.92
N PRO A 169 10.84 -16.28 12.05
CA PRO A 169 11.13 -17.65 12.46
C PRO A 169 12.53 -17.79 13.04
N ALA A 170 12.72 -18.77 13.90
CA ALA A 170 14.07 -19.16 14.33
C ALA A 170 14.87 -19.74 13.16
N ILE A 171 15.98 -19.11 12.84
CA ILE A 171 16.97 -19.60 11.85
C ILE A 171 18.37 -19.52 12.44
N ALA A 172 19.37 -20.08 11.75
CA ALA A 172 20.73 -20.07 12.26
C ALA A 172 21.22 -18.64 12.61
N GLY A 173 21.50 -18.42 13.88
CA GLY A 173 21.97 -17.13 14.42
C GLY A 173 20.87 -16.12 14.77
N GLN A 174 19.58 -16.46 14.57
CA GLN A 174 18.43 -15.62 14.90
C GLN A 174 17.42 -16.41 15.74
N ASN A 175 17.02 -15.85 16.88
CA ASN A 175 15.92 -16.39 17.67
C ASN A 175 14.58 -16.05 17.01
N GLU A 176 13.57 -16.86 17.29
CA GLU A 176 12.18 -16.54 16.94
C GLU A 176 11.73 -15.27 17.64
N SER A 177 11.00 -14.43 16.95
CA SER A 177 10.37 -13.22 17.52
C SER A 177 9.09 -12.85 16.81
N THR A 178 8.17 -12.24 17.56
CA THR A 178 6.92 -11.72 17.02
C THR A 178 6.63 -10.34 17.61
N VAL A 179 6.33 -9.38 16.72
CA VAL A 179 5.97 -8.01 17.06
C VAL A 179 4.64 -7.69 16.40
N ASN A 180 3.75 -6.98 17.10
CA ASN A 180 2.50 -6.49 16.57
C ASN A 180 2.43 -4.97 16.71
N ASP A 181 2.15 -4.29 15.60
CA ASP A 181 1.85 -2.86 15.53
C ASP A 181 0.37 -2.69 15.24
N ARG A 182 -0.37 -2.11 16.19
CA ARG A 182 -1.79 -1.78 16.09
C ARG A 182 -1.98 -0.31 15.81
N TYR A 183 -2.85 0.01 14.82
CA TYR A 183 -3.19 1.37 14.41
C TYR A 183 -4.63 1.69 14.72
N GLU A 184 -4.87 2.82 15.39
CA GLU A 184 -6.18 3.21 15.91
C GLU A 184 -6.45 4.71 15.75
N GLN A 185 -7.68 5.14 16.03
CA GLN A 185 -8.10 6.54 16.09
C GLN A 185 -7.86 7.28 14.75
N TYR A 186 -8.17 6.62 13.66
CA TYR A 186 -8.05 7.20 12.33
C TYR A 186 -8.91 8.46 12.18
N ASP A 187 -8.34 9.47 11.52
CA ASP A 187 -9.07 10.67 11.12
C ASP A 187 -9.92 10.39 9.84
N ASN A 188 -10.47 11.46 9.26
CA ASN A 188 -11.21 11.41 8.01
C ASN A 188 -10.48 12.13 6.86
N LYS A 189 -9.19 12.43 7.02
CA LYS A 189 -8.36 13.08 6.02
C LYS A 189 -7.65 12.05 5.15
N ILE A 190 -7.20 12.47 3.97
CA ILE A 190 -6.44 11.58 3.08
C ILE A 190 -5.08 11.27 3.69
N ASN A 191 -4.62 10.03 3.52
CA ASN A 191 -3.24 9.68 3.82
C ASN A 191 -2.32 10.24 2.72
N ALA A 192 -1.14 10.73 3.11
CA ALA A 192 -0.17 11.32 2.18
C ALA A 192 0.30 10.32 1.10
N GLN A 193 0.33 9.04 1.45
CA GLN A 193 0.84 8.00 0.58
C GLN A 193 -0.32 7.22 -0.06
N GLY A 194 -0.55 7.43 -1.36
CA GLY A 194 -1.47 6.62 -2.17
C GLY A 194 -0.91 5.24 -2.55
N PHE A 195 0.26 4.88 -2.02
CA PHE A 195 0.97 3.62 -2.25
C PHE A 195 1.57 3.11 -0.93
N SER A 196 1.99 1.86 -0.91
CA SER A 196 2.70 1.30 0.24
C SER A 196 4.20 1.27 0.02
N LEU A 197 4.91 1.78 1.01
CA LEU A 197 6.35 1.67 1.16
C LEU A 197 6.63 0.97 2.49
N LEU A 198 6.91 -0.33 2.40
CA LEU A 198 7.18 -1.16 3.57
C LEU A 198 8.69 -1.19 3.84
N HIS A 199 9.07 -0.62 4.96
CA HIS A 199 10.46 -0.54 5.39
C HIS A 199 10.49 -0.63 6.92
N ASP A 200 10.87 -1.78 7.43
CA ASP A 200 10.75 -2.10 8.85
C ASP A 200 12.08 -2.04 9.63
N GLU A 201 13.22 -1.90 8.94
CA GLU A 201 14.53 -1.85 9.57
C GLU A 201 15.50 -0.93 8.82
N PHE A 202 16.47 -0.37 9.54
CA PHE A 202 17.37 0.69 9.06
C PHE A 202 18.20 0.32 7.82
N PHE A 203 18.48 -0.94 7.57
CA PHE A 203 19.24 -1.41 6.39
C PHE A 203 18.48 -2.44 5.56
N ASP A 204 17.20 -2.60 5.80
CA ASP A 204 16.38 -3.51 5.02
C ASP A 204 16.02 -2.89 3.66
N HIS A 205 15.90 -3.73 2.65
CA HIS A 205 15.38 -3.29 1.36
C HIS A 205 13.90 -2.92 1.52
N PHE A 206 13.52 -1.78 1.01
CA PHE A 206 12.12 -1.41 1.04
C PHE A 206 11.33 -2.07 -0.10
N VAL A 207 10.08 -2.38 0.20
CA VAL A 207 9.12 -2.93 -0.75
C VAL A 207 8.18 -1.82 -1.19
N PHE A 208 8.30 -1.38 -2.44
CA PHE A 208 7.43 -0.35 -3.02
C PHE A 208 6.27 -1.02 -3.78
N LEU A 209 5.04 -0.72 -3.40
CA LEU A 209 3.83 -1.29 -3.98
C LEU A 209 2.89 -0.14 -4.41
N PRO A 210 2.99 0.33 -5.67
CA PRO A 210 2.31 1.55 -6.12
C PRO A 210 0.77 1.45 -6.13
N ALA A 211 0.24 0.23 -6.23
CA ALA A 211 -1.21 -0.01 -6.27
C ALA A 211 -1.78 -0.52 -4.93
N VAL A 212 -0.97 -0.52 -3.87
CA VAL A 212 -1.40 -0.97 -2.54
C VAL A 212 -1.41 0.21 -1.59
N GLN A 213 -2.56 0.52 -1.02
CA GLN A 213 -2.71 1.50 0.04
C GLN A 213 -3.15 0.79 1.32
N LEU A 214 -2.28 0.73 2.33
CA LEU A 214 -2.58 0.09 3.61
C LEU A 214 -3.48 0.98 4.48
N GLN A 215 -3.26 2.29 4.45
CA GLN A 215 -3.97 3.26 5.26
C GLN A 215 -4.62 4.32 4.36
N LYS A 216 -5.94 4.40 4.35
CA LYS A 216 -6.67 5.43 3.60
C LYS A 216 -6.62 6.78 4.30
N ASN A 217 -6.62 6.76 5.62
CA ASN A 217 -6.64 7.88 6.52
C ASN A 217 -5.39 7.86 7.42
N ASN A 218 -5.24 8.83 8.29
CA ASN A 218 -4.07 8.96 9.15
C ASN A 218 -4.40 8.44 10.55
N PRO A 219 -3.61 7.49 11.11
CA PRO A 219 -3.84 6.96 12.44
C PRO A 219 -3.49 8.00 13.50
N GLY A 220 -4.35 8.16 14.51
CA GLY A 220 -4.06 8.98 15.70
C GLY A 220 -3.25 8.24 16.75
N ARG A 221 -3.17 6.91 16.65
CA ARG A 221 -2.39 6.09 17.58
C ARG A 221 -1.77 4.88 16.90
N GLU A 222 -0.54 4.58 17.31
CA GLU A 222 0.16 3.33 17.04
C GLU A 222 0.59 2.71 18.38
N THR A 223 0.39 1.39 18.53
CA THR A 223 0.82 0.65 19.72
C THR A 223 1.59 -0.59 19.30
N ARG A 224 2.87 -0.67 19.66
CA ARG A 224 3.71 -1.87 19.46
C ARG A 224 3.70 -2.73 20.69
N THR A 225 3.50 -4.04 20.48
CA THR A 225 3.57 -5.09 21.52
C THR A 225 4.32 -6.30 20.97
N GLY A 226 4.80 -7.17 21.88
CA GLY A 226 5.50 -8.41 21.53
C GLY A 226 6.94 -8.42 22.00
N ASP A 227 7.79 -9.08 21.23
CA ASP A 227 9.20 -9.24 21.55
C ASP A 227 9.98 -7.94 21.33
N GLY A 228 10.94 -7.66 22.20
CA GLY A 228 11.78 -6.45 22.11
C GLY A 228 11.13 -5.22 22.72
N THR A 229 11.32 -4.09 22.06
CA THR A 229 10.86 -2.78 22.55
C THR A 229 9.37 -2.58 22.29
N ASN A 230 8.57 -2.40 23.36
CA ASN A 230 7.17 -2.06 23.28
C ASN A 230 6.97 -0.58 23.52
N TYR A 231 6.06 0.04 22.75
CA TYR A 231 5.80 1.47 22.83
C TYR A 231 4.37 1.82 22.40
N LYS A 232 4.00 3.04 22.69
CA LYS A 232 2.81 3.70 22.15
C LYS A 232 3.22 5.04 21.56
N VAL A 233 2.60 5.43 20.44
CA VAL A 233 2.73 6.77 19.86
C VAL A 233 1.34 7.35 19.67
N ASP A 234 1.09 8.53 20.26
CA ASP A 234 -0.10 9.34 19.97
C ASP A 234 0.28 10.43 18.95
N TYR A 235 -0.39 10.42 17.78
CA TYR A 235 -0.09 11.31 16.65
C TYR A 235 -1.05 12.48 16.56
N THR A 236 -0.52 13.62 16.15
CA THR A 236 -1.27 14.80 15.71
C THR A 236 -0.78 15.25 14.34
N TYR A 237 -1.67 15.86 13.55
CA TYR A 237 -1.37 16.26 12.17
C TYR A 237 -1.80 17.69 11.90
N THR A 238 -1.08 18.36 11.00
CA THR A 238 -1.55 19.56 10.31
C THR A 238 -1.77 19.26 8.85
N TYR A 239 -2.69 19.95 8.19
CA TYR A 239 -3.14 19.62 6.82
C TYR A 239 -3.12 20.86 5.94
N ASP A 240 -2.95 20.64 4.62
CA ASP A 240 -3.21 21.65 3.61
C ASP A 240 -4.73 21.75 3.28
N ASP A 241 -5.09 22.67 2.40
CA ASP A 241 -6.48 22.91 2.00
C ASP A 241 -7.10 21.69 1.24
N ARG A 242 -6.28 20.78 0.72
CA ARG A 242 -6.70 19.53 0.07
C ARG A 242 -6.97 18.41 1.10
N GLY A 243 -6.60 18.63 2.35
CA GLY A 243 -6.65 17.63 3.42
C GLY A 243 -5.47 16.68 3.42
N ALA A 244 -4.37 17.01 2.73
CA ALA A 244 -3.13 16.25 2.77
C ALA A 244 -2.28 16.70 3.99
N PRO A 245 -1.64 15.78 4.74
CA PRO A 245 -0.85 16.13 5.90
C PRO A 245 0.38 16.95 5.49
N LEU A 246 0.58 18.11 6.14
CA LEU A 246 1.80 18.92 6.03
C LEU A 246 2.83 18.52 7.08
N ALA A 247 2.37 18.16 8.27
CA ALA A 247 3.24 17.69 9.34
C ALA A 247 2.53 16.65 10.20
N ARG A 248 3.32 15.77 10.78
CA ARG A 248 2.92 14.82 11.82
C ARG A 248 3.84 14.98 13.02
N SER A 249 3.26 15.12 14.22
CA SER A 249 3.98 15.03 15.49
C SER A 249 3.50 13.80 16.25
N GLY A 250 4.39 13.13 16.97
CA GLY A 250 4.07 11.95 17.76
C GLY A 250 4.67 12.04 19.16
N ASP A 251 3.88 11.79 20.19
CA ASP A 251 4.35 11.54 21.54
C ASP A 251 4.59 10.05 21.72
N PHE A 252 5.86 9.65 21.62
CA PHE A 252 6.31 8.27 21.75
C PHE A 252 6.60 7.98 23.23
N VAL A 253 6.06 6.87 23.74
CA VAL A 253 6.24 6.43 25.13
C VAL A 253 6.61 4.95 25.14
N TYR A 254 7.73 4.61 25.80
CA TYR A 254 8.03 3.21 26.08
C TYR A 254 7.03 2.62 27.06
N THR A 255 6.44 1.46 26.73
CA THR A 255 5.44 0.77 27.56
C THR A 255 5.97 -0.47 28.26
N SER A 256 7.23 -0.90 27.94
CA SER A 256 7.90 -2.01 28.61
C SER A 256 9.41 -1.81 28.61
N GLY A 257 10.11 -2.63 29.40
CA GLY A 257 11.56 -2.61 29.51
C GLY A 257 12.09 -1.55 30.49
N PRO A 258 13.43 -1.34 30.52
CA PRO A 258 14.08 -0.43 31.47
C PRO A 258 13.72 1.05 31.27
N ASP A 259 13.31 1.41 30.06
CA ASP A 259 12.96 2.79 29.69
C ASP A 259 11.43 3.09 29.78
N THR A 260 10.66 2.18 30.42
CA THR A 260 9.21 2.36 30.59
C THR A 260 8.85 3.73 31.13
N GLY A 261 7.95 4.44 30.44
CA GLY A 261 7.51 5.79 30.81
C GLY A 261 8.40 6.91 30.28
N GLN A 262 9.53 6.63 29.63
CA GLN A 262 10.28 7.67 28.92
C GLN A 262 9.53 8.10 27.67
N HIS A 263 9.56 9.44 27.41
CA HIS A 263 8.88 10.09 26.30
C HIS A 263 9.88 10.63 25.28
N PHE A 264 9.54 10.51 24.01
CA PHE A 264 10.26 11.12 22.89
C PHE A 264 9.28 11.80 21.95
N GLN A 265 9.67 12.96 21.40
CA GLN A 265 8.90 13.62 20.38
C GLN A 265 9.37 13.18 19.00
N LEU A 266 8.46 12.62 18.23
CA LEU A 266 8.65 12.31 16.83
C LEU A 266 8.08 13.45 15.99
N SER A 267 8.72 13.77 14.88
CA SER A 267 8.13 14.72 13.94
C SER A 267 8.52 14.37 12.49
N SER A 268 7.55 14.56 11.59
CA SER A 268 7.76 14.42 10.15
C SER A 268 7.07 15.56 9.42
N THR A 269 7.66 16.03 8.34
CA THR A 269 7.05 16.98 7.42
C THR A 269 6.93 16.38 6.03
N TYR A 270 5.93 16.85 5.27
CA TYR A 270 5.59 16.35 3.95
C TYR A 270 5.53 17.49 2.96
N THR A 271 6.16 17.33 1.81
CA THR A 271 6.01 18.23 0.69
C THR A 271 5.37 17.51 -0.49
N TYR A 272 4.74 18.26 -1.37
CA TYR A 272 3.99 17.70 -2.50
C TYR A 272 4.34 18.44 -3.78
N TYR A 273 4.18 17.75 -4.90
CA TYR A 273 4.16 18.42 -6.19
C TYR A 273 2.89 19.27 -6.33
N PRO A 274 2.96 20.38 -7.08
CA PRO A 274 1.83 21.25 -7.36
C PRO A 274 0.62 20.56 -8.00
#